data_c0cb0ef786e8117b4e09c628de56bd1d
#
_entry.id   c0cb0ef786e8117b4e09c628de56bd1d
#
_cell.length_a   1.000
_cell.length_b   1.000
_cell.length_c   1.000
_cell.angle_alpha   90.00
_cell.angle_beta   90.00
_cell.angle_gamma   90.00
#
_symmetry.space_group_name_H-M   'P 1'
#
loop_
_entity.id
_entity.type
_entity.pdbx_description
1 polymer ?
#
loop_
_entity_poly.entity_id
_entity_poly.type
_entity_poly.pdbx_seq_one_letter_code
_entity_poly.pdbx_strand_id
1 'polypeptide(L)'
;MNVIFIGDTHLKATSPISRLDDYPKSILDKLEYVAGMVNPSKCNTMVILGDVFDSPVTSLPYLAAVINTFRKIASKGIKVYTIVGNHDIKNNRMDSLESSALGILMSTGYISLAPKTLAIDNTVFRFYNYPECIESKSSNNYEVCVAHRYYNFGVANDSFTENDIKQLNYDAMVLGHLHVPYDTEIVGNTVLYRPGSLSRCTSEAYNKLRVPRVLVFNCVTHNGIYINVPCKSADEIFVAQIEPNNRQTLSMKDLINFITTSYSSSDMNVREYFNSLEIPYACKERIAKYLDDVGA
;
A
#
# COMPACT_ATOMS: atom_id res chain seq x y z
N MET A 1 17.03 -3.82 -19.88
CA MET A 1 16.60 -2.59 -19.14
C MET A 1 16.28 -2.94 -17.69
N ASN A 2 16.14 -1.94 -16.83
CA ASN A 2 15.66 -2.14 -15.46
C ASN A 2 14.23 -1.62 -15.31
N VAL A 3 13.49 -2.19 -14.35
CA VAL A 3 12.18 -1.70 -13.87
C VAL A 3 12.30 -1.39 -12.39
N ILE A 4 11.78 -0.24 -11.95
CA ILE A 4 11.73 0.11 -10.54
C ILE A 4 10.34 -0.19 -10.01
N PHE A 5 10.25 -1.04 -8.99
CA PHE A 5 9.01 -1.32 -8.27
C PHE A 5 8.99 -0.57 -6.94
N ILE A 6 7.90 0.13 -6.71
CA ILE A 6 7.65 0.96 -5.54
C ILE A 6 6.47 0.34 -4.80
N GLY A 7 6.66 -0.03 -3.54
CA GLY A 7 5.54 -0.47 -2.70
C GLY A 7 4.65 0.68 -2.28
N ASP A 8 3.52 0.34 -1.77
CA ASP A 8 2.40 1.15 -1.29
C ASP A 8 2.80 2.57 -0.89
N THR A 9 2.31 3.57 -1.62
CA THR A 9 2.69 4.98 -1.38
C THR A 9 1.78 5.67 -0.37
N HIS A 10 0.53 5.25 -0.28
CA HIS A 10 -0.49 5.84 0.62
C HIS A 10 -0.46 7.37 0.61
N LEU A 11 -0.61 7.96 -0.58
CA LEU A 11 -0.71 9.40 -0.75
C LEU A 11 -1.93 9.92 0.02
N LYS A 12 -1.68 10.83 0.97
CA LYS A 12 -2.68 11.33 1.91
C LYS A 12 -2.54 12.82 2.11
N ALA A 13 -3.66 13.54 2.09
CA ALA A 13 -3.71 15.00 2.18
C ALA A 13 -3.35 15.55 3.58
N THR A 14 -3.39 14.72 4.61
CA THR A 14 -3.15 15.11 6.00
C THR A 14 -2.07 14.23 6.61
N SER A 15 -1.27 14.80 7.50
CA SER A 15 -0.32 13.99 8.27
C SER A 15 -1.09 13.05 9.22
N PRO A 16 -0.72 11.75 9.30
CA PRO A 16 -1.20 10.88 10.36
C PRO A 16 -0.93 11.47 11.75
N ILE A 17 -1.83 11.23 12.70
CA ILE A 17 -1.73 11.79 14.06
C ILE A 17 -0.42 11.42 14.77
N SER A 18 0.20 10.31 14.38
CA SER A 18 1.49 9.86 14.91
C SER A 18 2.70 10.58 14.28
N ARG A 19 2.48 11.47 13.28
CA ARG A 19 3.55 12.15 12.54
C ARG A 19 3.69 13.61 12.97
N LEU A 20 4.92 14.05 13.13
CA LEU A 20 5.30 15.43 13.48
C LEU A 20 5.64 16.28 12.24
N ASP A 21 6.00 15.63 11.13
CA ASP A 21 6.41 16.29 9.90
C ASP A 21 5.24 16.47 8.92
N ASP A 22 5.50 17.21 7.84
CA ASP A 22 4.60 17.31 6.69
C ASP A 22 4.64 15.99 5.88
N TYR A 23 3.83 15.01 6.31
CA TYR A 23 3.75 13.71 5.65
C TYR A 23 3.31 13.83 4.18
N PRO A 24 2.28 14.65 3.82
CA PRO A 24 1.86 14.85 2.43
C PRO A 24 3.04 15.22 1.52
N LYS A 25 3.87 16.16 1.96
CA LYS A 25 5.07 16.57 1.22
C LYS A 25 6.16 15.49 1.24
N SER A 26 6.41 14.88 2.38
CA SER A 26 7.46 13.88 2.57
C SER A 26 7.31 12.69 1.62
N ILE A 27 6.08 12.22 1.35
CA ILE A 27 5.88 11.10 0.43
C ILE A 27 6.05 11.52 -1.04
N LEU A 28 5.66 12.74 -1.42
CA LEU A 28 5.91 13.27 -2.77
C LEU A 28 7.40 13.48 -3.02
N ASP A 29 8.16 13.99 -2.05
CA ASP A 29 9.60 14.15 -2.13
C ASP A 29 10.31 12.79 -2.36
N LYS A 30 9.84 11.71 -1.70
CA LYS A 30 10.38 10.37 -1.93
C LYS A 30 10.10 9.87 -3.35
N LEU A 31 8.92 10.11 -3.90
CA LEU A 31 8.61 9.75 -5.29
C LEU A 31 9.50 10.52 -6.26
N GLU A 32 9.71 11.81 -6.05
CA GLU A 32 10.62 12.63 -6.86
C GLU A 32 12.08 12.15 -6.72
N TYR A 33 12.51 11.73 -5.52
CA TYR A 33 13.83 11.13 -5.29
C TYR A 33 14.00 9.82 -6.08
N VAL A 34 13.04 8.90 -5.99
CA VAL A 34 13.06 7.64 -6.75
C VAL A 34 13.12 7.91 -8.25
N ALA A 35 12.33 8.86 -8.74
CA ALA A 35 12.39 9.29 -10.14
C ALA A 35 13.74 9.93 -10.51
N GLY A 36 14.44 10.54 -9.56
CA GLY A 36 15.80 11.06 -9.74
C GLY A 36 16.87 9.98 -9.88
N MET A 37 16.62 8.77 -9.38
CA MET A 37 17.53 7.62 -9.52
C MET A 37 17.45 6.99 -10.93
N VAL A 38 16.39 7.29 -11.67
CA VAL A 38 16.14 6.72 -13.00
C VAL A 38 17.14 7.29 -13.99
N ASN A 39 17.89 6.41 -14.67
CA ASN A 39 18.64 6.74 -15.86
C ASN A 39 17.82 6.26 -17.08
N PRO A 40 17.22 7.16 -17.88
CA PRO A 40 16.30 6.76 -18.95
C PRO A 40 16.88 5.80 -19.98
N SER A 41 18.22 5.80 -20.16
CA SER A 41 18.89 4.86 -21.08
C SER A 41 19.01 3.44 -20.53
N LYS A 42 18.86 3.25 -19.21
CA LYS A 42 18.96 1.94 -18.53
C LYS A 42 17.66 1.52 -17.84
N CYS A 43 16.84 2.49 -17.48
CA CYS A 43 15.56 2.29 -16.80
C CYS A 43 14.66 3.48 -17.15
N ASN A 44 13.51 3.22 -17.73
CA ASN A 44 12.51 4.25 -18.01
C ASN A 44 11.10 3.89 -17.48
N THR A 45 11.03 2.83 -16.69
CA THR A 45 9.76 2.29 -16.21
C THR A 45 9.76 2.20 -14.68
N MET A 46 8.75 2.82 -14.08
CA MET A 46 8.42 2.71 -12.66
C MET A 46 7.06 2.03 -12.53
N VAL A 47 6.91 1.15 -11.56
CA VAL A 47 5.66 0.45 -11.25
C VAL A 47 5.35 0.63 -9.77
N ILE A 48 4.19 1.19 -9.46
CA ILE A 48 3.67 1.24 -8.08
C ILE A 48 2.80 -0.01 -7.85
N LEU A 49 3.04 -0.69 -6.74
CA LEU A 49 2.47 -1.99 -6.41
C LEU A 49 1.05 -1.91 -5.81
N GLY A 50 0.24 -0.93 -6.20
CA GLY A 50 -1.07 -0.64 -5.62
C GLY A 50 -0.99 0.29 -4.40
N ASP A 51 -2.14 0.59 -3.83
CA ASP A 51 -2.31 1.52 -2.72
C ASP A 51 -1.55 2.84 -2.97
N VAL A 52 -1.82 3.42 -4.15
CA VAL A 52 -1.26 4.72 -4.53
C VAL A 52 -1.76 5.79 -3.58
N PHE A 53 -3.06 5.81 -3.30
CA PHE A 53 -3.67 6.69 -2.31
C PHE A 53 -4.02 5.92 -1.04
N ASP A 54 -4.07 6.63 0.10
CA ASP A 54 -4.50 6.08 1.39
C ASP A 54 -6.03 5.86 1.44
N SER A 55 -6.76 6.49 0.54
CA SER A 55 -8.21 6.40 0.40
C SER A 55 -8.61 6.73 -1.04
N PRO A 56 -9.74 6.15 -1.54
CA PRO A 56 -10.27 6.49 -2.87
C PRO A 56 -10.59 7.97 -3.05
N VAL A 57 -10.70 8.73 -1.96
CA VAL A 57 -11.03 10.17 -1.97
C VAL A 57 -9.92 10.96 -1.29
N THR A 58 -9.53 12.07 -1.91
CA THR A 58 -8.56 13.02 -1.33
C THR A 58 -9.00 14.45 -1.58
N SER A 59 -8.36 15.43 -0.92
CA SER A 59 -8.66 16.84 -1.14
C SER A 59 -8.16 17.32 -2.52
N LEU A 60 -8.91 18.20 -3.17
CA LEU A 60 -8.53 18.75 -4.47
C LEU A 60 -7.17 19.45 -4.48
N PRO A 61 -6.79 20.26 -3.46
CA PRO A 61 -5.45 20.86 -3.42
C PRO A 61 -4.34 19.83 -3.38
N TYR A 62 -4.52 18.74 -2.62
CA TYR A 62 -3.52 17.69 -2.56
C TYR A 62 -3.46 16.87 -3.85
N LEU A 63 -4.61 16.55 -4.44
CA LEU A 63 -4.65 15.88 -5.74
C LEU A 63 -3.92 16.68 -6.81
N ALA A 64 -4.08 18.00 -6.83
CA ALA A 64 -3.35 18.89 -7.74
C ALA A 64 -1.82 18.82 -7.50
N ALA A 65 -1.37 18.76 -6.24
CA ALA A 65 0.05 18.58 -5.89
C ALA A 65 0.57 17.20 -6.37
N VAL A 66 -0.19 16.14 -6.18
CA VAL A 66 0.12 14.79 -6.68
C VAL A 66 0.24 14.80 -8.21
N ILE A 67 -0.76 15.33 -8.93
CA ILE A 67 -0.73 15.43 -10.39
C ILE A 67 0.53 16.17 -10.85
N ASN A 68 0.88 17.28 -10.18
CA ASN A 68 2.07 18.05 -10.52
C ASN A 68 3.37 17.25 -10.32
N THR A 69 3.46 16.44 -9.26
CA THR A 69 4.60 15.54 -9.03
C THR A 69 4.70 14.48 -10.13
N PHE A 70 3.60 13.81 -10.49
CA PHE A 70 3.62 12.81 -11.59
C PHE A 70 3.91 13.45 -12.95
N ARG A 71 3.45 14.68 -13.20
CA ARG A 71 3.82 15.46 -14.38
C ARG A 71 5.33 15.69 -14.47
N LYS A 72 5.97 16.09 -13.36
CA LYS A 72 7.43 16.26 -13.28
C LYS A 72 8.18 14.93 -13.55
N ILE A 73 7.66 13.81 -13.03
CA ILE A 73 8.23 12.48 -13.26
C ILE A 73 8.12 12.12 -14.75
N ALA A 74 6.95 12.27 -15.34
CA ALA A 74 6.70 11.98 -16.75
C ALA A 74 7.54 12.86 -17.69
N SER A 75 7.78 14.15 -17.34
CA SER A 75 8.62 15.06 -18.12
C SER A 75 10.09 14.61 -18.23
N LYS A 76 10.54 13.71 -17.36
CA LYS A 76 11.88 13.07 -17.45
C LYS A 76 11.92 11.88 -18.42
N GLY A 77 10.82 11.59 -19.14
CA GLY A 77 10.71 10.43 -20.03
C GLY A 77 10.45 9.10 -19.29
N ILE A 78 10.03 9.17 -18.04
CA ILE A 78 9.73 7.99 -17.22
C ILE A 78 8.27 7.60 -17.43
N LYS A 79 8.04 6.33 -17.77
CA LYS A 79 6.72 5.71 -17.81
C LYS A 79 6.35 5.21 -16.41
N VAL A 80 5.26 5.69 -15.86
CA VAL A 80 4.77 5.25 -14.56
C VAL A 80 3.54 4.39 -14.76
N TYR A 81 3.62 3.16 -14.29
CA TYR A 81 2.49 2.23 -14.21
C TYR A 81 2.10 2.00 -12.76
N THR A 82 0.86 1.58 -12.54
CA THR A 82 0.38 1.08 -11.26
C THR A 82 -0.53 -0.12 -11.48
N ILE A 83 -0.60 -0.99 -10.49
CA ILE A 83 -1.75 -1.87 -10.28
C ILE A 83 -2.67 -1.22 -9.25
N VAL A 84 -3.91 -1.68 -9.16
CA VAL A 84 -4.87 -1.21 -8.16
C VAL A 84 -4.66 -1.98 -6.86
N GLY A 85 -4.56 -1.25 -5.74
CA GLY A 85 -4.65 -1.80 -4.39
C GLY A 85 -6.04 -1.65 -3.79
N ASN A 86 -6.26 -2.19 -2.61
CA ASN A 86 -7.57 -2.12 -1.95
C ASN A 86 -7.93 -0.72 -1.47
N HIS A 87 -6.94 0.14 -1.16
CA HIS A 87 -7.16 1.54 -0.78
C HIS A 87 -7.48 2.46 -1.97
N ASP A 88 -7.21 2.05 -3.20
CA ASP A 88 -7.46 2.86 -4.39
C ASP A 88 -8.93 2.82 -4.85
N ILE A 89 -9.70 1.82 -4.39
CA ILE A 89 -11.09 1.56 -4.81
C ILE A 89 -12.03 1.48 -3.62
N LYS A 90 -13.30 1.80 -3.86
CA LYS A 90 -14.33 1.75 -2.81
C LYS A 90 -14.95 0.35 -2.73
N ASN A 91 -15.04 -0.20 -1.50
CA ASN A 91 -15.66 -1.50 -1.23
C ASN A 91 -15.10 -2.65 -2.09
N ASN A 92 -13.81 -2.62 -2.40
CA ASN A 92 -13.12 -3.60 -3.25
C ASN A 92 -13.75 -3.76 -4.66
N ARG A 93 -14.36 -2.71 -5.20
CA ARG A 93 -15.06 -2.71 -6.48
C ARG A 93 -14.30 -1.93 -7.54
N MET A 94 -13.84 -2.61 -8.58
CA MET A 94 -13.08 -2.01 -9.69
C MET A 94 -13.88 -0.95 -10.47
N ASP A 95 -15.21 -1.04 -10.51
CA ASP A 95 -16.06 -0.03 -11.16
C ASP A 95 -16.02 1.33 -10.45
N SER A 96 -15.56 1.40 -9.21
CA SER A 96 -15.37 2.65 -8.48
C SER A 96 -14.06 3.37 -8.82
N LEU A 97 -13.14 2.72 -9.55
CA LEU A 97 -11.81 3.26 -9.84
C LEU A 97 -11.87 4.59 -10.60
N GLU A 98 -12.72 4.70 -11.63
CA GLU A 98 -12.83 5.92 -12.45
C GLU A 98 -13.22 7.16 -11.64
N SER A 99 -13.99 6.98 -10.57
CA SER A 99 -14.43 8.06 -9.67
C SER A 99 -13.48 8.28 -8.48
N SER A 100 -12.41 7.50 -8.37
CA SER A 100 -11.42 7.61 -7.31
C SER A 100 -10.33 8.66 -7.60
N ALA A 101 -9.58 9.02 -6.56
CA ALA A 101 -8.41 9.89 -6.71
C ALA A 101 -7.38 9.30 -7.69
N LEU A 102 -7.19 7.96 -7.68
CA LEU A 102 -6.32 7.28 -8.62
C LEU A 102 -6.88 7.36 -10.05
N GLY A 103 -8.18 7.16 -10.25
CA GLY A 103 -8.82 7.28 -11.56
C GLY A 103 -8.64 8.67 -12.16
N ILE A 104 -8.84 9.72 -11.34
CA ILE A 104 -8.61 11.11 -11.77
C ILE A 104 -7.12 11.34 -12.11
N LEU A 105 -6.20 10.83 -11.31
CA LEU A 105 -4.77 10.93 -11.58
C LEU A 105 -4.41 10.23 -12.91
N MET A 106 -4.94 9.03 -13.16
CA MET A 106 -4.73 8.29 -14.42
C MET A 106 -5.29 9.03 -15.64
N SER A 107 -6.43 9.72 -15.51
CA SER A 107 -7.01 10.50 -16.61
C SER A 107 -6.10 11.62 -17.12
N THR A 108 -5.09 12.03 -16.33
CA THR A 108 -4.07 13.01 -16.76
C THR A 108 -3.03 12.44 -17.73
N GLY A 109 -2.92 11.11 -17.83
CA GLY A 109 -1.92 10.42 -18.66
C GLY A 109 -0.50 10.38 -18.08
N TYR A 110 -0.25 10.93 -16.88
CA TYR A 110 1.09 10.91 -16.25
C TYR A 110 1.39 9.60 -15.53
N ILE A 111 0.38 8.83 -15.22
CA ILE A 111 0.44 7.46 -14.72
C ILE A 111 -0.64 6.65 -15.44
N SER A 112 -0.41 5.37 -15.67
CA SER A 112 -1.36 4.48 -16.32
C SER A 112 -1.53 3.20 -15.53
N LEU A 113 -2.73 2.59 -15.64
CA LEU A 113 -2.90 1.23 -15.20
C LEU A 113 -1.96 0.32 -16.00
N ALA A 114 -1.26 -0.58 -15.32
CA ALA A 114 -0.39 -1.52 -15.98
C ALA A 114 -1.21 -2.42 -16.94
N PRO A 115 -0.73 -2.64 -18.17
CA PRO A 115 -1.39 -3.59 -19.07
C PRO A 115 -1.31 -5.00 -18.48
N LYS A 116 -2.27 -5.86 -18.78
CA LYS A 116 -2.27 -7.26 -18.28
C LYS A 116 -0.91 -7.94 -18.48
N THR A 117 -0.24 -7.62 -19.57
CA THR A 117 1.08 -8.16 -19.93
C THR A 117 1.97 -7.05 -20.49
N LEU A 118 3.21 -6.98 -20.04
CA LEU A 118 4.23 -6.08 -20.52
C LEU A 118 5.56 -6.85 -20.72
N ALA A 119 6.08 -6.87 -21.92
CA ALA A 119 7.37 -7.44 -22.22
C ALA A 119 8.45 -6.35 -22.24
N ILE A 120 9.54 -6.57 -21.50
CA ILE A 120 10.73 -5.71 -21.49
C ILE A 120 11.96 -6.62 -21.55
N ASP A 121 12.76 -6.47 -22.58
CA ASP A 121 13.90 -7.35 -22.87
C ASP A 121 13.49 -8.84 -22.82
N ASN A 122 14.10 -9.63 -21.95
CA ASN A 122 13.87 -11.07 -21.83
C ASN A 122 12.84 -11.41 -20.72
N THR A 123 12.10 -10.42 -20.23
CA THR A 123 11.15 -10.59 -19.11
C THR A 123 9.75 -10.23 -19.55
N VAL A 124 8.79 -11.06 -19.18
CA VAL A 124 7.36 -10.81 -19.33
C VAL A 124 6.76 -10.55 -17.95
N PHE A 125 6.22 -9.37 -17.75
CA PHE A 125 5.48 -9.02 -16.53
C PHE A 125 4.00 -9.29 -16.72
N ARG A 126 3.37 -9.96 -15.73
CA ARG A 126 1.94 -10.18 -15.63
C ARG A 126 1.40 -9.38 -14.45
N PHE A 127 0.51 -8.44 -14.72
CA PHE A 127 -0.04 -7.53 -13.71
C PHE A 127 -1.45 -7.94 -13.31
N TYR A 128 -1.70 -7.95 -12.02
CA TYR A 128 -2.98 -8.31 -11.42
C TYR A 128 -3.42 -7.23 -10.42
N ASN A 129 -4.58 -6.64 -10.72
CA ASN A 129 -5.19 -5.66 -9.83
C ASN A 129 -5.87 -6.36 -8.65
N TYR A 130 -5.97 -5.70 -7.54
CA TYR A 130 -6.82 -6.15 -6.45
C TYR A 130 -8.31 -5.95 -6.82
N PRO A 131 -9.23 -6.92 -6.62
CA PRO A 131 -9.04 -8.27 -6.07
C PRO A 131 -8.95 -9.39 -7.14
N GLU A 132 -8.42 -9.13 -8.34
CA GLU A 132 -8.38 -10.12 -9.43
C GLU A 132 -7.76 -11.46 -9.01
N CYS A 133 -8.29 -12.55 -9.56
CA CYS A 133 -7.66 -13.85 -9.46
C CYS A 133 -6.37 -13.90 -10.28
N ILE A 134 -5.32 -14.51 -9.72
CA ILE A 134 -4.04 -14.67 -10.39
C ILE A 134 -4.01 -16.02 -11.11
N GLU A 135 -3.70 -15.95 -12.40
CA GLU A 135 -3.54 -17.12 -13.24
C GLU A 135 -2.13 -17.70 -13.11
N SER A 136 -1.98 -19.00 -13.24
CA SER A 136 -0.67 -19.65 -13.25
C SER A 136 0.14 -19.25 -14.48
N LYS A 137 1.47 -19.31 -14.37
CA LYS A 137 2.40 -19.11 -15.48
C LYS A 137 2.05 -20.03 -16.64
N SER A 138 1.97 -19.47 -17.86
CA SER A 138 1.49 -20.17 -19.03
C SER A 138 2.50 -20.29 -20.19
N SER A 139 3.70 -19.72 -20.04
CA SER A 139 4.71 -19.73 -21.09
C SER A 139 6.07 -20.20 -20.61
N ASN A 140 6.99 -20.48 -21.57
CA ASN A 140 8.38 -20.81 -21.26
C ASN A 140 9.28 -19.58 -21.10
N ASN A 141 8.75 -18.37 -21.30
CA ASN A 141 9.49 -17.13 -21.05
C ASN A 141 9.75 -16.95 -19.57
N TYR A 142 10.71 -16.09 -19.22
CA TYR A 142 10.85 -15.64 -17.85
C TYR A 142 9.68 -14.71 -17.51
N GLU A 143 8.78 -15.17 -16.65
CA GLU A 143 7.56 -14.44 -16.26
C GLU A 143 7.62 -13.97 -14.81
N VAL A 144 7.31 -12.70 -14.63
CA VAL A 144 7.21 -12.05 -13.32
C VAL A 144 5.76 -11.70 -13.04
N CYS A 145 5.19 -12.28 -11.99
CA CYS A 145 3.87 -11.87 -11.47
C CYS A 145 4.01 -10.62 -10.61
N VAL A 146 3.19 -9.62 -10.87
CA VAL A 146 3.12 -8.38 -10.08
C VAL A 146 1.70 -8.26 -9.53
N ALA A 147 1.56 -8.27 -8.21
CA ALA A 147 0.24 -8.27 -7.56
C ALA A 147 0.23 -7.51 -6.23
N HIS A 148 -0.96 -7.06 -5.84
CA HIS A 148 -1.21 -6.46 -4.53
C HIS A 148 -1.86 -7.50 -3.62
N ARG A 149 -1.02 -8.31 -2.92
CA ARG A 149 -1.42 -9.46 -2.11
C ARG A 149 -0.46 -9.69 -0.94
N TYR A 150 -0.98 -10.21 0.15
CA TYR A 150 -0.17 -10.75 1.24
C TYR A 150 0.50 -12.08 0.84
N TYR A 151 1.55 -12.43 1.53
CA TYR A 151 2.13 -13.78 1.50
C TYR A 151 2.38 -14.25 2.93
N ASN A 152 1.89 -15.44 3.23
CA ASN A 152 2.03 -16.13 4.52
C ASN A 152 1.62 -15.26 5.72
N PHE A 153 0.54 -14.49 5.54
CA PHE A 153 0.02 -13.56 6.54
C PHE A 153 -1.27 -14.10 7.16
N GLY A 154 -1.15 -15.20 7.90
CA GLY A 154 -2.17 -15.73 8.80
C GLY A 154 -3.56 -15.93 8.19
N VAL A 155 -4.55 -15.22 8.70
CA VAL A 155 -5.99 -15.38 8.37
C VAL A 155 -6.52 -14.44 7.29
N ALA A 156 -5.67 -13.70 6.60
CA ALA A 156 -6.12 -12.79 5.54
C ALA A 156 -6.60 -13.61 4.31
N ASN A 157 -7.85 -13.40 3.89
CA ASN A 157 -8.46 -14.10 2.75
C ASN A 157 -7.75 -13.80 1.41
N ASP A 158 -6.91 -12.79 1.35
CA ASP A 158 -6.15 -12.36 0.18
C ASP A 158 -4.63 -12.65 0.33
N SER A 159 -4.28 -13.57 1.22
CA SER A 159 -2.90 -14.01 1.45
C SER A 159 -2.59 -15.30 0.68
N PHE A 160 -1.51 -15.27 -0.08
CA PHE A 160 -0.94 -16.50 -0.64
C PHE A 160 -0.31 -17.35 0.45
N THR A 161 -0.51 -18.65 0.35
CA THR A 161 0.30 -19.65 1.05
C THR A 161 1.52 -20.04 0.21
N GLU A 162 2.46 -20.75 0.81
CA GLU A 162 3.59 -21.34 0.08
C GLU A 162 3.12 -22.25 -1.06
N ASN A 163 2.03 -23.01 -0.84
CA ASN A 163 1.47 -23.90 -1.84
C ASN A 163 0.88 -23.11 -3.04
N ASP A 164 0.22 -21.99 -2.79
CA ASP A 164 -0.30 -21.14 -3.86
C ASP A 164 0.83 -20.61 -4.75
N ILE A 165 1.92 -20.12 -4.15
CA ILE A 165 3.10 -19.65 -4.89
C ILE A 165 3.66 -20.79 -5.78
N LYS A 166 3.80 -21.99 -5.23
CA LYS A 166 4.30 -23.16 -5.98
C LYS A 166 3.37 -23.53 -7.13
N GLN A 167 2.06 -23.46 -6.96
CA GLN A 167 1.07 -23.75 -8.00
C GLN A 167 1.03 -22.71 -9.10
N LEU A 168 1.18 -21.43 -8.75
CA LEU A 168 1.26 -20.34 -9.73
C LEU A 168 2.50 -20.45 -10.61
N ASN A 169 3.61 -20.97 -10.07
CA ASN A 169 4.83 -21.38 -10.78
C ASN A 169 5.48 -20.27 -11.63
N TYR A 170 5.41 -19.01 -11.21
CA TYR A 170 6.16 -17.91 -11.83
C TYR A 170 7.66 -18.02 -11.52
N ASP A 171 8.51 -17.46 -12.39
CA ASP A 171 9.96 -17.41 -12.12
C ASP A 171 10.26 -16.40 -11.00
N ALA A 172 9.51 -15.29 -10.96
CA ALA A 172 9.55 -14.35 -9.86
C ALA A 172 8.16 -13.75 -9.57
N MET A 173 7.97 -13.28 -8.35
CA MET A 173 6.80 -12.49 -7.96
C MET A 173 7.23 -11.22 -7.22
N VAL A 174 6.56 -10.11 -7.52
CA VAL A 174 6.73 -8.83 -6.83
C VAL A 174 5.41 -8.45 -6.19
N LEU A 175 5.38 -8.43 -4.86
CA LEU A 175 4.14 -8.23 -4.09
C LEU A 175 4.16 -6.89 -3.35
N GLY A 176 3.06 -6.11 -3.48
CA GLY A 176 2.65 -5.02 -2.60
C GLY A 176 1.75 -5.50 -1.48
N HIS A 177 1.05 -4.58 -0.78
CA HIS A 177 0.09 -4.78 0.29
C HIS A 177 0.71 -4.96 1.69
N LEU A 178 1.81 -5.69 1.82
CA LEU A 178 2.49 -5.82 3.10
C LEU A 178 3.50 -4.67 3.29
N HIS A 179 3.25 -3.82 4.27
CA HIS A 179 4.08 -2.63 4.50
C HIS A 179 5.48 -2.94 5.02
N VAL A 180 5.64 -4.07 5.71
CA VAL A 180 6.94 -4.52 6.22
C VAL A 180 7.79 -5.04 5.05
N PRO A 181 9.03 -4.53 4.87
CA PRO A 181 9.91 -5.07 3.85
C PRO A 181 10.48 -6.42 4.27
N TYR A 182 10.58 -7.35 3.33
CA TYR A 182 11.21 -8.65 3.53
C TYR A 182 12.33 -8.84 2.52
N ASP A 183 13.39 -9.49 2.94
CA ASP A 183 14.47 -9.87 2.04
C ASP A 183 13.96 -10.83 0.97
N THR A 184 14.74 -10.96 -0.10
CA THR A 184 14.42 -11.87 -1.20
C THR A 184 14.35 -13.29 -0.67
N GLU A 185 13.29 -13.98 -1.00
CA GLU A 185 13.00 -15.36 -0.57
C GLU A 185 12.79 -16.23 -1.82
N ILE A 186 13.12 -17.51 -1.72
CA ILE A 186 12.84 -18.49 -2.78
C ILE A 186 11.79 -19.46 -2.25
N VAL A 187 10.65 -19.52 -2.92
CA VAL A 187 9.53 -20.40 -2.60
C VAL A 187 9.30 -21.36 -3.76
N GLY A 188 9.74 -22.60 -3.58
CA GLY A 188 9.82 -23.56 -4.69
C GLY A 188 10.82 -23.10 -5.76
N ASN A 189 10.34 -22.80 -6.96
CA ASN A 189 11.14 -22.25 -8.05
C ASN A 189 10.97 -20.72 -8.23
N THR A 190 10.13 -20.10 -7.42
CA THR A 190 9.75 -18.69 -7.55
C THR A 190 10.62 -17.81 -6.65
N VAL A 191 11.22 -16.78 -7.21
CA VAL A 191 11.91 -15.72 -6.45
C VAL A 191 10.89 -14.68 -6.00
N LEU A 192 10.74 -14.48 -4.71
CA LEU A 192 9.75 -13.59 -4.12
C LEU A 192 10.38 -12.28 -3.67
N TYR A 193 9.87 -11.16 -4.19
CA TYR A 193 10.28 -9.80 -3.84
C TYR A 193 9.16 -9.05 -3.13
N ARG A 194 9.48 -8.47 -1.97
CA ARG A 194 8.57 -7.69 -1.13
C ARG A 194 9.27 -6.43 -0.64
N PRO A 195 9.25 -5.33 -1.41
CA PRO A 195 9.96 -4.11 -1.04
C PRO A 195 9.41 -3.46 0.22
N GLY A 196 8.16 -3.74 0.58
CA GLY A 196 7.43 -3.04 1.62
C GLY A 196 6.96 -1.66 1.17
N SER A 197 6.18 -0.99 2.00
CA SER A 197 5.62 0.33 1.70
C SER A 197 6.70 1.43 1.64
N LEU A 198 6.58 2.35 0.68
CA LEU A 198 7.38 3.57 0.61
C LEU A 198 7.03 4.53 1.75
N SER A 199 5.79 4.48 2.21
CA SER A 199 5.27 5.31 3.30
C SER A 199 5.62 4.74 4.67
N ARG A 200 5.69 5.60 5.70
CA ARG A 200 5.73 5.24 7.12
C ARG A 200 4.63 6.02 7.83
N CYS A 201 3.40 5.46 7.81
CA CYS A 201 2.20 6.17 8.27
C CYS A 201 2.01 6.12 9.79
N THR A 202 2.40 5.02 10.44
CA THR A 202 2.14 4.77 11.85
C THR A 202 3.43 4.72 12.67
N SER A 203 3.33 4.99 13.98
CA SER A 203 4.47 4.93 14.93
C SER A 203 4.73 3.52 15.49
N GLU A 204 4.25 2.48 14.83
CA GLU A 204 4.52 1.10 15.19
C GLU A 204 6.02 0.77 15.08
N ALA A 205 6.48 -0.19 15.87
CA ALA A 205 7.91 -0.52 15.99
C ALA A 205 8.56 -0.79 14.63
N TYR A 206 7.90 -1.54 13.75
CA TYR A 206 8.44 -1.82 12.42
C TYR A 206 8.61 -0.57 11.55
N ASN A 207 7.70 0.43 11.66
CA ASN A 207 7.80 1.68 10.92
C ASN A 207 8.90 2.61 11.46
N LYS A 208 9.21 2.51 12.76
CA LYS A 208 10.31 3.26 13.37
C LYS A 208 11.67 2.72 12.95
N LEU A 209 11.80 1.40 12.88
CA LEU A 209 13.07 0.72 12.63
C LEU A 209 13.45 0.64 11.13
N ARG A 210 12.46 0.61 10.23
CA ARG A 210 12.75 0.41 8.81
C ARG A 210 13.13 1.68 8.07
N VAL A 211 13.95 1.51 7.05
CA VAL A 211 14.18 2.49 5.99
C VAL A 211 13.33 2.06 4.78
N PRO A 212 12.50 2.95 4.20
CA PRO A 212 11.78 2.67 2.98
C PRO A 212 12.75 2.28 1.85
N ARG A 213 12.35 1.35 1.00
CA ARG A 213 13.18 0.90 -0.12
C ARG A 213 12.34 0.64 -1.36
N VAL A 214 12.98 0.61 -2.50
CA VAL A 214 12.41 0.21 -3.78
C VAL A 214 13.16 -1.00 -4.32
N LEU A 215 12.51 -1.78 -5.18
CA LEU A 215 13.14 -2.87 -5.90
C LEU A 215 13.55 -2.40 -7.30
N VAL A 216 14.82 -2.55 -7.66
CA VAL A 216 15.31 -2.38 -9.03
C VAL A 216 15.53 -3.76 -9.63
N PHE A 217 14.71 -4.10 -10.61
CA PHE A 217 14.75 -5.41 -11.28
C PHE A 217 15.37 -5.28 -12.67
N ASN A 218 16.38 -6.10 -12.95
CA ASN A 218 17.05 -6.15 -14.24
C ASN A 218 16.39 -7.20 -15.15
N CYS A 219 15.78 -6.74 -16.25
CA CYS A 219 15.03 -7.58 -17.18
C CYS A 219 15.89 -8.49 -18.08
N VAL A 220 17.21 -8.35 -18.06
CA VAL A 220 18.14 -9.19 -18.82
C VAL A 220 18.73 -10.29 -17.95
N THR A 221 19.18 -9.94 -16.74
CA THR A 221 19.80 -10.89 -15.80
C THR A 221 18.82 -11.53 -14.84
N HIS A 222 17.56 -11.05 -14.81
CA HIS A 222 16.48 -11.50 -13.95
C HIS A 222 16.78 -11.36 -12.44
N ASN A 223 17.63 -10.39 -12.09
CA ASN A 223 18.01 -10.13 -10.70
C ASN A 223 17.38 -8.83 -10.20
N GLY A 224 16.86 -8.89 -8.96
CA GLY A 224 16.36 -7.74 -8.24
C GLY A 224 17.28 -7.33 -7.10
N ILE A 225 17.46 -6.03 -6.93
CA ILE A 225 18.18 -5.45 -5.77
C ILE A 225 17.31 -4.41 -5.09
N TYR A 226 17.37 -4.37 -3.76
CA TYR A 226 16.69 -3.32 -3.00
C TYR A 226 17.60 -2.12 -2.83
N ILE A 227 17.04 -0.92 -3.04
CA ILE A 227 17.73 0.36 -2.85
C ILE A 227 16.94 1.16 -1.82
N ASN A 228 17.63 1.58 -0.76
CA ASN A 228 17.04 2.40 0.28
C ASN A 228 16.70 3.81 -0.22
N VAL A 229 15.54 4.31 0.17
CA VAL A 229 15.09 5.67 -0.11
C VAL A 229 15.36 6.52 1.14
N PRO A 230 16.08 7.65 1.02
CA PRO A 230 16.35 8.51 2.15
C PRO A 230 15.09 8.94 2.88
N CYS A 231 15.16 8.93 4.19
CA CYS A 231 14.07 9.35 5.05
C CYS A 231 14.64 9.90 6.35
N LYS A 232 13.89 10.77 7.00
CA LYS A 232 14.21 11.27 8.35
C LYS A 232 14.18 10.13 9.37
N SER A 233 14.92 10.28 10.45
CA SER A 233 14.91 9.33 11.57
C SER A 233 13.51 9.21 12.20
N ALA A 234 13.29 8.15 12.95
CA ALA A 234 12.00 7.94 13.63
C ALA A 234 11.69 9.04 14.63
N ASP A 235 12.70 9.50 15.36
CA ASP A 235 12.57 10.53 16.39
C ASP A 235 12.23 11.92 15.81
N GLU A 236 12.63 12.19 14.57
CA GLU A 236 12.29 13.43 13.87
C GLU A 236 10.86 13.46 13.33
N ILE A 237 10.27 12.29 13.09
CA ILE A 237 8.99 12.20 12.36
C ILE A 237 7.84 11.62 13.15
N PHE A 238 8.10 10.87 14.20
CA PHE A 238 7.04 10.28 15.02
C PHE A 238 6.95 10.94 16.39
N VAL A 239 5.72 11.10 16.86
CA VAL A 239 5.47 11.49 18.24
C VAL A 239 6.14 10.47 19.15
N ALA A 240 6.91 10.98 20.15
CA ALA A 240 7.44 10.12 21.19
C ALA A 240 6.28 9.32 21.80
N GLN A 241 6.40 8.00 21.87
CA GLN A 241 5.42 7.23 22.65
C GLN A 241 5.58 7.68 24.07
N ILE A 242 4.57 8.37 24.60
CA ILE A 242 4.43 8.49 26.04
C ILE A 242 4.27 7.04 26.51
N GLU A 243 5.29 6.53 27.21
CA GLU A 243 5.21 5.25 27.90
C GLU A 243 3.87 5.23 28.63
N PRO A 244 3.06 4.17 28.52
CA PRO A 244 1.72 4.14 29.11
C PRO A 244 1.80 3.95 30.64
N ASN A 245 2.63 4.74 31.32
CA ASN A 245 2.71 4.74 32.78
C ASN A 245 1.52 5.41 33.45
N ASN A 246 0.54 5.91 32.69
CA ASN A 246 -0.77 6.36 33.18
C ASN A 246 -1.84 6.16 32.09
N ARG A 247 -1.96 4.96 31.50
CA ARG A 247 -3.26 4.56 31.01
C ARG A 247 -4.13 4.37 32.25
N GLN A 248 -4.82 5.43 32.69
CA GLN A 248 -6.15 5.20 33.22
C GLN A 248 -6.83 4.34 32.16
N THR A 249 -6.95 3.07 32.44
CA THR A 249 -7.84 2.18 31.68
C THR A 249 -9.22 2.81 31.86
N LEU A 250 -9.61 3.68 30.93
CA LEU A 250 -11.00 4.04 30.75
C LEU A 250 -11.70 2.70 30.69
N SER A 251 -12.52 2.42 31.69
CA SER A 251 -13.29 1.17 31.68
C SER A 251 -14.10 1.21 30.39
N MET A 252 -14.42 0.04 29.83
CA MET A 252 -15.29 -0.03 28.65
C MET A 252 -16.61 0.74 28.91
N LYS A 253 -17.03 0.82 30.16
CA LYS A 253 -18.18 1.58 30.64
C LYS A 253 -17.99 3.10 30.48
N ASP A 254 -16.77 3.62 30.74
CA ASP A 254 -16.46 5.05 30.57
C ASP A 254 -16.39 5.43 29.10
N LEU A 255 -15.87 4.53 28.25
CA LEU A 255 -15.84 4.71 26.80
C LEU A 255 -17.26 4.74 26.22
N ILE A 256 -18.12 3.82 26.63
CA ILE A 256 -19.53 3.77 26.21
C ILE A 256 -20.29 5.00 26.69
N ASN A 257 -20.11 5.41 27.95
CA ASN A 257 -20.72 6.63 28.48
C ASN A 257 -20.26 7.87 27.72
N PHE A 258 -18.97 7.96 27.37
CA PHE A 258 -18.43 9.06 26.55
C PHE A 258 -19.06 9.07 25.16
N ILE A 259 -19.17 7.92 24.50
CA ILE A 259 -19.80 7.77 23.19
C ILE A 259 -21.29 8.12 23.27
N THR A 260 -22.02 7.60 24.24
CA THR A 260 -23.47 7.84 24.41
C THR A 260 -23.77 9.31 24.70
N THR A 261 -22.94 9.97 25.51
CA THR A 261 -23.11 11.42 25.79
C THR A 261 -22.68 12.32 24.62
N SER A 262 -21.72 11.88 23.82
CA SER A 262 -21.25 12.65 22.65
C SER A 262 -22.18 12.52 21.44
N TYR A 263 -23.01 11.46 21.38
CA TYR A 263 -23.90 11.14 20.25
C TYR A 263 -25.39 11.39 20.50
N SER A 264 -25.75 12.07 21.56
CA SER A 264 -27.17 12.44 21.84
C SER A 264 -27.82 13.37 20.79
N SER A 265 -27.11 13.65 19.68
CA SER A 265 -27.56 14.52 18.59
C SER A 265 -27.61 13.89 17.19
N SER A 266 -27.38 12.58 17.04
CA SER A 266 -27.46 11.91 15.73
C SER A 266 -28.37 10.67 15.81
N ASP A 267 -29.23 10.49 14.80
CA ASP A 267 -30.19 9.36 14.67
C ASP A 267 -29.55 7.99 14.42
N MET A 268 -28.23 7.83 14.57
CA MET A 268 -27.53 6.58 14.31
C MET A 268 -27.45 5.74 15.60
N ASN A 269 -27.93 4.49 15.54
CA ASN A 269 -27.81 3.51 16.62
C ASN A 269 -26.33 3.17 16.89
N VAL A 270 -25.95 3.12 18.18
CA VAL A 270 -24.58 2.81 18.64
C VAL A 270 -24.05 1.52 18.03
N ARG A 271 -24.89 0.49 17.85
CA ARG A 271 -24.51 -0.78 17.19
C ARG A 271 -24.17 -0.61 15.72
N GLU A 272 -24.95 0.19 14.98
CA GLU A 272 -24.68 0.47 13.56
C GLU A 272 -23.37 1.22 13.39
N TYR A 273 -23.09 2.16 14.30
CA TYR A 273 -21.81 2.86 14.29
C TYR A 273 -20.64 1.91 14.52
N PHE A 274 -20.66 1.04 15.54
CA PHE A 274 -19.57 0.09 15.78
C PHE A 274 -19.42 -0.93 14.65
N ASN A 275 -20.49 -1.34 14.01
CA ASN A 275 -20.44 -2.22 12.85
C ASN A 275 -19.80 -1.55 11.63
N SER A 276 -19.91 -0.22 11.50
CA SER A 276 -19.30 0.55 10.42
C SER A 276 -17.80 0.80 10.62
N LEU A 277 -17.27 0.62 11.84
CA LEU A 277 -15.85 0.82 12.12
C LEU A 277 -15.00 -0.31 11.54
N GLU A 278 -13.89 0.04 10.89
CA GLU A 278 -12.86 -0.90 10.45
C GLU A 278 -11.96 -1.31 11.62
N ILE A 279 -12.48 -2.09 12.55
CA ILE A 279 -11.75 -2.66 13.67
C ILE A 279 -11.70 -4.18 13.56
N PRO A 280 -10.68 -4.87 14.12
CA PRO A 280 -10.56 -6.32 14.07
C PRO A 280 -11.84 -7.02 14.55
N TYR A 281 -12.23 -8.10 13.86
CA TYR A 281 -13.46 -8.85 14.14
C TYR A 281 -13.59 -9.26 15.62
N ALA A 282 -12.49 -9.70 16.23
CA ALA A 282 -12.45 -10.04 17.66
C ALA A 282 -12.78 -8.85 18.58
N CYS A 283 -12.51 -7.61 18.15
CA CYS A 283 -12.91 -6.40 18.87
C CYS A 283 -14.41 -6.15 18.69
N LYS A 284 -14.93 -6.32 17.46
CA LYS A 284 -16.38 -6.17 17.18
C LYS A 284 -17.21 -7.16 18.00
N GLU A 285 -16.79 -8.41 18.06
CA GLU A 285 -17.45 -9.45 18.88
C GLU A 285 -17.49 -9.10 20.38
N ARG A 286 -16.37 -8.61 20.93
CA ARG A 286 -16.31 -8.18 22.33
C ARG A 286 -17.19 -6.98 22.61
N ILE A 287 -17.24 -6.01 21.69
CA ILE A 287 -18.09 -4.83 21.80
C ILE A 287 -19.58 -5.23 21.71
N ALA A 288 -19.94 -6.08 20.73
CA ALA A 288 -21.30 -6.57 20.57
C ALA A 288 -21.79 -7.29 21.81
N LYS A 289 -20.99 -8.20 22.37
CA LYS A 289 -21.29 -8.92 23.61
C LYS A 289 -21.50 -7.94 24.79
N TYR A 290 -20.66 -6.91 24.88
CA TYR A 290 -20.79 -5.91 25.95
C TYR A 290 -22.04 -5.05 25.78
N LEU A 291 -22.41 -4.68 24.55
CA LEU A 291 -23.65 -3.96 24.25
C LEU A 291 -24.87 -4.82 24.58
N ASP A 292 -24.81 -6.14 24.34
CA ASP A 292 -25.87 -7.08 24.77
C ASP A 292 -25.99 -7.15 26.29
N ASP A 293 -24.86 -7.19 27.01
CA ASP A 293 -24.83 -7.27 28.50
C ASP A 293 -25.37 -5.99 29.18
N VAL A 294 -25.26 -4.83 28.51
CA VAL A 294 -25.74 -3.54 29.05
C VAL A 294 -27.11 -3.11 28.49
N GLY A 295 -27.70 -3.88 27.57
CA GLY A 295 -29.04 -3.62 27.00
C GLY A 295 -29.08 -2.43 26.05
N ALA A 296 -27.96 -2.13 25.32
CA ALA A 296 -27.82 -1.01 24.41
C ALA A 296 -27.92 -1.43 22.92
#